data_c1237e9200a8c64c8080b218d7bf4762
#
_entry.id   c1237e9200a8c64c8080b218d7bf4762
#
_cell.length_a   1.000
_cell.length_b   1.000
_cell.length_c   1.000
_cell.angle_alpha   90.00
_cell.angle_beta   90.00
_cell.angle_gamma   90.00
#
_symmetry.space_group_name_H-M   'P 1'
#
loop_
_entity.id
_entity.type
_entity.pdbx_description
1 polymer ?
#
loop_
_entity_poly.entity_id
_entity_poly.type
_entity_poly.pdbx_seq_one_letter_code
_entity_poly.pdbx_strand_id
1 'polypeptide(L)'
;IPDAGGFDFGTGTTAAITCPTLAAYGTFTAASTPAQSASVVIDGVNYHSFVCEYSGLGEVGTDFDGTDASPFVISNLINPAPKTGTDNHTLGQADTYTVIIQHRDAADTVIDQTLTKIGVVDAVKVSAQISPQITFTIAGLPAATSACGVSTNVATTALTVPFGELTIGSFVNAAQRLTVTTNAIGGYTVTAAENDQLGREANACATDGSASITCLVDASVTGASHTTAADWTNASTYPGFGYSLSSAVGSPTLVFAYNESSRTFSAKQFADLAAGELAQTIFQRSTVTASDAVNVCYRIAPAATNAAGNYENYIVYTASATF
;
A
#
# COMPACT_ATOMS: atom_id res chain seq x y z
N ILE A 1 26.79 -29.00 -25.23
CA ILE A 1 25.66 -28.03 -25.19
C ILE A 1 25.88 -27.02 -26.31
N PRO A 2 24.90 -26.70 -27.17
CA PRO A 2 25.09 -25.78 -28.30
C PRO A 2 25.52 -24.38 -27.85
N ASP A 3 26.62 -23.90 -28.40
CA ASP A 3 27.06 -22.49 -28.25
C ASP A 3 26.23 -21.55 -29.16
N ALA A 4 26.00 -22.00 -30.41
CA ALA A 4 25.20 -21.25 -31.38
C ALA A 4 23.76 -20.95 -30.96
N GLY A 5 23.27 -21.56 -29.92
CA GLY A 5 21.98 -21.27 -29.30
C GLY A 5 22.00 -20.16 -28.27
N GLY A 6 23.17 -19.63 -27.88
CA GLY A 6 23.31 -18.58 -26.86
C GLY A 6 23.31 -19.09 -25.41
N PHE A 7 23.58 -20.38 -25.19
CA PHE A 7 23.95 -20.84 -23.84
C PHE A 7 25.25 -20.18 -23.41
N ASP A 8 25.26 -19.63 -22.21
CA ASP A 8 26.36 -18.80 -21.71
C ASP A 8 26.70 -19.15 -20.25
N PHE A 9 27.86 -18.71 -19.77
CA PHE A 9 28.31 -18.84 -18.38
C PHE A 9 28.52 -17.50 -17.71
N GLY A 10 28.04 -16.42 -18.32
CA GLY A 10 28.26 -15.05 -17.84
C GLY A 10 29.68 -14.52 -18.12
N THR A 11 29.83 -13.21 -18.07
CA THR A 11 31.12 -12.55 -18.31
C THR A 11 32.10 -12.86 -17.17
N GLY A 12 33.14 -13.64 -17.51
CA GLY A 12 34.28 -13.91 -16.62
C GLY A 12 34.10 -15.06 -15.63
N THR A 13 33.01 -15.81 -15.72
CA THR A 13 32.83 -17.05 -14.92
C THR A 13 32.99 -18.28 -15.78
N THR A 14 33.86 -19.18 -15.35
CA THR A 14 33.94 -20.54 -15.88
C THR A 14 32.84 -21.37 -15.21
N ALA A 15 32.14 -22.23 -15.98
CA ALA A 15 31.24 -23.20 -15.39
C ALA A 15 32.00 -24.10 -14.41
N ALA A 16 31.49 -24.26 -13.21
CA ALA A 16 32.02 -25.29 -12.32
C ALA A 16 31.42 -26.63 -12.75
N ILE A 17 32.31 -27.57 -13.12
CA ILE A 17 31.93 -28.93 -13.43
C ILE A 17 32.21 -29.80 -12.20
N THR A 18 31.20 -30.55 -11.80
CA THR A 18 31.39 -31.63 -10.84
C THR A 18 31.30 -32.95 -11.62
N CYS A 19 32.42 -33.63 -11.72
CA CYS A 19 32.46 -34.92 -12.37
C CYS A 19 31.91 -36.03 -11.44
N PRO A 20 31.27 -37.07 -12.00
CA PRO A 20 30.80 -38.19 -11.22
C PRO A 20 31.99 -38.87 -10.47
N THR A 21 31.73 -39.28 -9.22
CA THR A 21 32.67 -40.07 -8.43
C THR A 21 32.20 -41.51 -8.44
N LEU A 22 33.06 -42.43 -8.96
CA LEU A 22 32.85 -43.86 -8.94
C LEU A 22 33.78 -44.45 -7.90
N ALA A 23 33.25 -44.82 -6.75
CA ALA A 23 34.05 -45.30 -5.61
C ALA A 23 34.91 -46.54 -5.92
N ALA A 24 34.52 -47.33 -6.90
CA ALA A 24 35.23 -48.57 -7.32
C ALA A 24 36.27 -48.37 -8.45
N TYR A 25 36.26 -47.21 -9.15
CA TYR A 25 36.98 -47.04 -10.41
C TYR A 25 37.97 -45.86 -10.45
N GLY A 26 38.20 -45.22 -9.32
CA GLY A 26 39.05 -44.04 -9.24
C GLY A 26 38.28 -42.71 -9.32
N THR A 27 38.99 -41.61 -9.42
CA THR A 27 38.39 -40.26 -9.46
C THR A 27 38.37 -39.75 -10.88
N PHE A 28 37.18 -39.33 -11.36
CA PHE A 28 37.10 -38.49 -12.53
C PHE A 28 37.62 -37.10 -12.19
N THR A 29 38.49 -36.58 -13.03
CA THR A 29 39.00 -35.21 -12.91
C THR A 29 38.43 -34.37 -14.03
N ALA A 30 37.94 -33.17 -13.76
CA ALA A 30 37.57 -32.26 -14.82
C ALA A 30 38.82 -31.84 -15.60
N ALA A 31 38.91 -32.23 -16.86
CA ALA A 31 40.06 -32.01 -17.70
C ALA A 31 40.28 -30.54 -18.05
N SER A 32 39.25 -29.74 -18.05
CA SER A 32 39.36 -28.29 -18.28
C SER A 32 38.21 -27.57 -17.60
N THR A 33 38.48 -26.39 -17.12
CA THR A 33 37.44 -25.40 -16.88
C THR A 33 36.90 -24.98 -18.23
N PRO A 34 35.66 -25.27 -18.63
CA PRO A 34 35.15 -24.87 -19.90
C PRO A 34 35.11 -23.34 -19.94
N ALA A 35 36.01 -22.75 -20.72
CA ALA A 35 35.90 -21.38 -21.10
C ALA A 35 34.86 -21.30 -22.23
N GLN A 36 34.11 -20.18 -22.30
CA GLN A 36 33.22 -19.88 -23.43
C GLN A 36 33.85 -20.06 -24.81
N SER A 37 35.21 -20.05 -24.92
CA SER A 37 35.98 -20.18 -26.12
C SER A 37 36.35 -21.63 -26.49
N ALA A 38 36.04 -22.62 -25.67
CA ALA A 38 36.30 -24.01 -26.00
C ALA A 38 35.11 -24.61 -26.78
N SER A 39 34.82 -24.04 -27.94
CA SER A 39 33.80 -24.62 -28.82
C SER A 39 34.35 -25.78 -29.60
N VAL A 40 33.67 -26.90 -29.51
CA VAL A 40 33.91 -28.06 -30.39
C VAL A 40 32.87 -27.99 -31.49
N VAL A 41 33.34 -28.14 -32.76
CA VAL A 41 32.44 -28.16 -33.91
C VAL A 41 32.04 -29.61 -34.19
N ILE A 42 30.76 -29.90 -34.14
CA ILE A 42 30.19 -31.21 -34.52
C ILE A 42 29.11 -30.92 -35.58
N ASP A 43 29.25 -31.53 -36.73
CA ASP A 43 28.36 -31.37 -37.88
C ASP A 43 28.07 -29.89 -38.25
N GLY A 44 29.10 -29.02 -38.13
CA GLY A 44 28.99 -27.60 -38.46
C GLY A 44 28.35 -26.74 -37.38
N VAL A 45 27.99 -27.30 -36.24
CA VAL A 45 27.42 -26.55 -35.07
C VAL A 45 28.49 -26.45 -33.99
N ASN A 46 28.64 -25.25 -33.39
CA ASN A 46 29.51 -25.04 -32.26
C ASN A 46 28.84 -25.49 -30.96
N TYR A 47 29.62 -26.19 -30.11
CA TYR A 47 29.17 -26.66 -28.79
C TYR A 47 30.17 -26.26 -27.71
N HIS A 48 29.67 -25.85 -26.57
CA HIS A 48 30.44 -25.84 -25.33
C HIS A 48 30.68 -27.30 -24.92
N SER A 49 31.96 -27.69 -24.75
CA SER A 49 32.29 -29.04 -24.31
C SER A 49 32.71 -29.06 -22.84
N PHE A 50 32.23 -30.04 -22.13
CA PHE A 50 32.53 -30.33 -20.72
C PHE A 50 33.08 -31.77 -20.68
N VAL A 51 34.29 -31.92 -20.18
CA VAL A 51 34.97 -33.22 -20.19
C VAL A 51 35.32 -33.62 -18.76
N CYS A 52 34.96 -34.85 -18.40
CA CYS A 52 35.44 -35.53 -17.22
C CYS A 52 36.35 -36.67 -17.65
N GLU A 53 37.62 -36.61 -17.26
CA GLU A 53 38.59 -37.65 -17.56
C GLU A 53 38.72 -38.63 -16.41
N TYR A 54 38.75 -39.92 -16.76
CA TYR A 54 38.99 -40.99 -15.82
C TYR A 54 40.46 -41.41 -15.86
N SER A 55 41.18 -41.28 -14.77
CA SER A 55 42.56 -41.73 -14.63
C SER A 55 42.59 -42.95 -13.72
N GLY A 56 42.62 -44.12 -14.29
CA GLY A 56 42.73 -45.36 -13.52
C GLY A 56 42.77 -46.57 -14.44
N LEU A 57 43.27 -47.71 -13.95
CA LEU A 57 43.15 -48.96 -14.64
C LEU A 57 41.74 -49.49 -14.42
N GLY A 58 40.87 -49.30 -15.43
CA GLY A 58 39.51 -49.84 -15.41
C GLY A 58 39.53 -51.35 -15.33
N GLU A 59 38.82 -51.93 -14.41
CA GLU A 59 38.51 -53.35 -14.47
C GLU A 59 37.54 -53.60 -15.63
N VAL A 60 37.90 -54.56 -16.47
CA VAL A 60 37.07 -54.97 -17.60
C VAL A 60 35.77 -55.61 -17.04
N GLY A 61 34.63 -55.04 -17.31
CA GLY A 61 33.34 -55.70 -17.14
C GLY A 61 32.40 -55.21 -16.09
N THR A 62 32.58 -53.99 -15.56
CA THR A 62 31.60 -53.34 -14.70
C THR A 62 30.93 -52.23 -15.46
N ASP A 63 29.63 -52.36 -15.61
CA ASP A 63 28.80 -51.37 -16.29
C ASP A 63 28.64 -50.08 -15.44
N PHE A 64 28.60 -48.93 -16.11
CA PHE A 64 28.07 -47.72 -15.52
C PHE A 64 26.58 -47.95 -15.24
N ASP A 65 26.25 -48.57 -14.13
CA ASP A 65 24.87 -48.57 -13.71
C ASP A 65 24.59 -47.29 -12.94
N GLY A 66 23.42 -46.68 -13.14
CA GLY A 66 23.06 -45.40 -12.59
C GLY A 66 22.92 -45.37 -11.04
N THR A 67 23.34 -46.43 -10.34
CA THR A 67 23.22 -46.57 -8.88
C THR A 67 24.51 -46.16 -8.16
N ASP A 68 25.66 -46.19 -8.83
CA ASP A 68 26.96 -45.95 -8.20
C ASP A 68 27.61 -44.59 -8.53
N ALA A 69 27.03 -43.83 -9.44
CA ALA A 69 27.59 -42.57 -9.90
C ALA A 69 26.87 -41.37 -9.33
N SER A 70 27.62 -40.45 -8.73
CA SER A 70 27.10 -39.09 -8.52
C SER A 70 26.82 -38.42 -9.87
N PRO A 71 25.82 -37.52 -9.97
CA PRO A 71 25.49 -36.92 -11.25
C PRO A 71 26.62 -36.04 -11.78
N PHE A 72 26.75 -35.98 -13.11
CA PHE A 72 27.52 -34.94 -13.77
C PHE A 72 26.80 -33.62 -13.64
N VAL A 73 27.40 -32.63 -12.97
CA VAL A 73 26.78 -31.35 -12.70
C VAL A 73 27.52 -30.23 -13.40
N ILE A 74 26.80 -29.39 -14.13
CA ILE A 74 27.29 -28.14 -14.72
C ILE A 74 26.59 -27.00 -14.01
N SER A 75 27.35 -26.22 -13.23
CA SER A 75 26.83 -25.04 -12.52
C SER A 75 26.98 -23.76 -13.36
N ASN A 76 26.17 -22.77 -13.08
CA ASN A 76 26.23 -21.43 -13.72
C ASN A 76 25.90 -21.40 -15.22
N LEU A 77 25.23 -22.41 -15.73
CA LEU A 77 24.74 -22.40 -17.11
C LEU A 77 23.56 -21.46 -17.23
N ILE A 78 23.67 -20.49 -18.13
CA ILE A 78 22.61 -19.53 -18.46
C ILE A 78 21.92 -20.02 -19.72
N ASN A 79 20.61 -20.20 -19.67
CA ASN A 79 19.80 -20.53 -20.83
C ASN A 79 19.79 -19.37 -21.83
N PRO A 80 19.75 -19.63 -23.13
CA PRO A 80 19.60 -18.60 -24.13
C PRO A 80 18.24 -17.90 -23.97
N ALA A 81 18.18 -16.65 -24.39
CA ALA A 81 16.90 -15.99 -24.60
C ALA A 81 16.10 -16.75 -25.68
N PRO A 82 14.77 -16.83 -25.59
CA PRO A 82 13.96 -17.36 -26.68
C PRO A 82 14.27 -16.64 -27.98
N LYS A 83 14.31 -17.38 -29.09
CA LYS A 83 14.51 -16.79 -30.43
C LYS A 83 13.38 -15.81 -30.74
N THR A 84 13.68 -14.77 -31.51
CA THR A 84 12.71 -13.77 -31.92
C THR A 84 12.56 -13.69 -33.42
N GLY A 85 11.34 -13.69 -33.89
CA GLY A 85 10.81 -13.26 -35.18
C GLY A 85 11.52 -13.64 -36.51
N THR A 86 12.83 -13.59 -36.57
CA THR A 86 13.60 -13.90 -37.79
C THR A 86 14.12 -15.34 -37.84
N ASP A 87 14.06 -16.08 -36.75
CA ASP A 87 14.64 -17.39 -36.57
C ASP A 87 13.62 -18.54 -36.56
N ASN A 88 12.46 -18.35 -37.21
CA ASN A 88 11.36 -19.33 -37.23
C ASN A 88 10.83 -19.70 -35.83
N HIS A 89 10.94 -18.83 -34.86
CA HIS A 89 10.36 -19.02 -33.53
C HIS A 89 8.82 -18.87 -33.58
N THR A 90 8.13 -19.82 -32.99
CA THR A 90 6.67 -19.73 -32.82
C THR A 90 6.37 -19.40 -31.36
N LEU A 91 5.68 -18.26 -31.11
CA LEU A 91 5.31 -17.83 -29.75
C LEU A 91 4.58 -18.96 -28.99
N GLY A 92 5.02 -19.22 -27.79
CA GLY A 92 4.47 -20.25 -26.91
C GLY A 92 4.96 -21.68 -27.22
N GLN A 93 5.85 -21.85 -28.19
CA GLN A 93 6.55 -23.13 -28.45
C GLN A 93 7.99 -23.04 -27.97
N ALA A 94 8.48 -24.12 -27.40
CA ALA A 94 9.87 -24.18 -26.97
C ALA A 94 10.85 -24.28 -28.16
N ASP A 95 11.87 -23.44 -28.17
CA ASP A 95 13.07 -23.66 -28.97
C ASP A 95 13.85 -24.83 -28.41
N THR A 96 14.16 -25.81 -29.22
CA THR A 96 14.82 -27.02 -28.75
C THR A 96 16.28 -27.04 -29.16
N TYR A 97 17.15 -27.37 -28.22
CA TYR A 97 18.59 -27.46 -28.38
C TYR A 97 19.03 -28.87 -28.08
N THR A 98 19.85 -29.45 -28.97
CA THR A 98 20.37 -30.81 -28.80
C THR A 98 21.62 -30.76 -27.92
N VAL A 99 21.63 -31.55 -26.88
CA VAL A 99 22.81 -31.83 -26.04
C VAL A 99 23.35 -33.19 -26.44
N ILE A 100 24.65 -33.23 -26.71
CA ILE A 100 25.36 -34.45 -27.07
C ILE A 100 26.16 -34.93 -25.86
N ILE A 101 25.98 -36.17 -25.47
CA ILE A 101 26.72 -36.80 -24.40
C ILE A 101 27.53 -37.91 -25.08
N GLN A 102 28.86 -37.87 -24.96
CA GLN A 102 29.75 -38.81 -25.59
C GLN A 102 30.65 -39.52 -24.58
N HIS A 103 30.82 -40.79 -24.77
CA HIS A 103 31.87 -41.57 -24.14
C HIS A 103 33.01 -41.74 -25.16
N ARG A 104 34.23 -41.38 -24.76
CA ARG A 104 35.42 -41.42 -25.63
C ARG A 104 36.51 -42.27 -25.00
N ASP A 105 37.36 -42.85 -25.85
CA ASP A 105 38.57 -43.57 -25.42
C ASP A 105 39.76 -42.63 -25.16
N ALA A 106 40.88 -43.17 -24.71
CA ALA A 106 42.12 -42.44 -24.46
C ALA A 106 42.73 -41.76 -25.70
N ALA A 107 42.31 -42.16 -26.89
CA ALA A 107 42.69 -41.54 -28.16
C ALA A 107 41.70 -40.53 -28.66
N ASP A 108 40.73 -40.10 -27.77
CA ASP A 108 39.66 -39.16 -28.05
C ASP A 108 38.66 -39.61 -29.15
N THR A 109 38.59 -40.93 -29.37
CA THR A 109 37.64 -41.56 -30.31
C THR A 109 36.30 -41.79 -29.61
N VAL A 110 35.21 -41.43 -30.25
CA VAL A 110 33.88 -41.69 -29.71
C VAL A 110 33.57 -43.18 -29.73
N ILE A 111 33.37 -43.74 -28.53
CA ILE A 111 32.95 -45.13 -28.35
C ILE A 111 31.45 -45.24 -28.44
N ASP A 112 30.75 -44.32 -27.74
CA ASP A 112 29.30 -44.26 -27.66
C ASP A 112 28.83 -42.84 -27.51
N GLN A 113 27.58 -42.56 -27.93
CA GLN A 113 26.95 -41.25 -27.73
C GLN A 113 25.46 -41.37 -27.56
N THR A 114 24.92 -40.44 -26.79
CA THR A 114 23.48 -40.23 -26.68
C THR A 114 23.12 -38.77 -26.89
N LEU A 115 21.90 -38.53 -27.35
CA LEU A 115 21.37 -37.21 -27.61
C LEU A 115 20.21 -36.92 -26.68
N THR A 116 20.23 -35.76 -26.02
CA THR A 116 19.09 -35.25 -25.28
C THR A 116 18.74 -33.84 -25.75
N LYS A 117 17.60 -33.33 -25.37
CA LYS A 117 17.13 -32.01 -25.79
C LYS A 117 16.74 -31.14 -24.60
N ILE A 118 17.07 -29.87 -24.69
CA ILE A 118 16.62 -28.84 -23.78
C ILE A 118 15.65 -27.96 -24.54
N GLY A 119 14.46 -27.70 -23.95
CA GLY A 119 13.48 -26.75 -24.48
C GLY A 119 13.56 -25.43 -23.73
N VAL A 120 13.67 -24.31 -24.44
CA VAL A 120 13.59 -22.95 -23.89
C VAL A 120 12.33 -22.28 -24.45
N VAL A 121 11.49 -21.76 -23.58
CA VAL A 121 10.22 -21.15 -23.93
C VAL A 121 10.18 -19.69 -23.50
N ASP A 122 9.36 -18.89 -24.16
CA ASP A 122 9.11 -17.48 -23.78
C ASP A 122 8.65 -17.35 -22.35
N ALA A 123 9.07 -16.25 -21.72
CA ALA A 123 8.55 -15.87 -20.42
C ALA A 123 7.08 -15.45 -20.54
N VAL A 124 6.26 -15.92 -19.60
CA VAL A 124 4.85 -15.52 -19.49
C VAL A 124 4.74 -14.21 -18.72
N LYS A 125 4.22 -13.16 -19.38
CA LYS A 125 3.91 -11.89 -18.71
C LYS A 125 2.57 -12.01 -17.97
N VAL A 126 2.61 -11.87 -16.66
CA VAL A 126 1.41 -11.74 -15.83
C VAL A 126 1.23 -10.26 -15.47
N SER A 127 0.04 -9.72 -15.69
CA SER A 127 -0.30 -8.33 -15.35
C SER A 127 -1.61 -8.28 -14.58
N ALA A 128 -1.71 -7.35 -13.61
CA ALA A 128 -2.91 -7.07 -12.85
C ALA A 128 -3.04 -5.56 -12.65
N GLN A 129 -4.28 -5.09 -12.50
CA GLN A 129 -4.60 -3.69 -12.21
C GLN A 129 -5.50 -3.64 -10.98
N ILE A 130 -5.22 -2.70 -10.07
CA ILE A 130 -6.04 -2.42 -8.90
C ILE A 130 -6.72 -1.07 -9.13
N SER A 131 -8.05 -1.04 -9.06
CA SER A 131 -8.82 0.20 -9.25
C SER A 131 -8.66 1.14 -8.05
N PRO A 132 -8.61 2.48 -8.29
CA PRO A 132 -8.67 3.49 -7.25
C PRO A 132 -9.94 3.38 -6.42
N GLN A 133 -9.83 3.47 -5.09
CA GLN A 133 -10.99 3.39 -4.18
C GLN A 133 -10.83 4.32 -2.99
N ILE A 134 -11.93 4.99 -2.62
CA ILE A 134 -12.10 5.67 -1.33
C ILE A 134 -13.50 5.34 -0.81
N THR A 135 -13.59 5.05 0.48
CA THR A 135 -14.85 4.94 1.22
C THR A 135 -14.84 5.94 2.36
N PHE A 136 -15.89 6.73 2.47
CA PHE A 136 -16.10 7.68 3.55
C PHE A 136 -17.46 7.43 4.19
N THR A 137 -17.48 7.28 5.52
CA THR A 137 -18.71 7.02 6.27
C THR A 137 -18.79 7.89 7.48
N ILE A 138 -20.03 8.28 7.86
CA ILE A 138 -20.37 8.96 9.08
C ILE A 138 -21.23 8.02 9.92
N ALA A 139 -20.90 7.90 11.20
CA ALA A 139 -21.70 7.15 12.18
C ALA A 139 -22.03 8.01 13.38
N GLY A 140 -23.25 7.86 13.88
CA GLY A 140 -23.64 8.47 15.15
C GLY A 140 -22.96 7.79 16.33
N LEU A 141 -22.84 8.51 17.44
CA LEU A 141 -22.38 7.97 18.71
C LEU A 141 -23.50 8.08 19.77
N PRO A 142 -23.62 7.09 20.68
CA PRO A 142 -24.58 7.15 21.78
C PRO A 142 -24.30 8.30 22.75
N ALA A 143 -25.31 8.71 23.49
CA ALA A 143 -25.12 9.53 24.69
C ALA A 143 -24.22 8.82 25.71
N ALA A 144 -23.59 9.56 26.60
CA ALA A 144 -22.62 9.07 27.57
C ALA A 144 -21.37 8.41 26.98
N THR A 145 -21.08 8.65 25.70
CA THR A 145 -19.81 8.23 25.06
C THR A 145 -18.70 9.21 25.41
N SER A 146 -17.54 8.70 25.82
CA SER A 146 -16.35 9.53 26.01
C SER A 146 -15.72 9.86 24.65
N ALA A 147 -15.72 11.11 24.25
CA ALA A 147 -15.09 11.62 23.02
C ALA A 147 -14.52 13.02 23.27
N CYS A 148 -13.37 13.34 22.70
CA CYS A 148 -12.68 14.62 22.89
C CYS A 148 -12.57 15.07 24.36
N GLY A 149 -12.30 14.14 25.27
CA GLY A 149 -12.13 14.43 26.70
C GLY A 149 -13.41 14.77 27.45
N VAL A 150 -14.58 14.69 26.81
CA VAL A 150 -15.88 14.96 27.43
C VAL A 150 -16.84 13.78 27.19
N SER A 151 -17.89 13.70 28.03
CA SER A 151 -19.00 12.78 27.82
C SER A 151 -20.06 13.45 26.94
N THR A 152 -20.56 12.74 25.93
CA THR A 152 -21.67 13.23 25.09
C THR A 152 -22.97 13.26 25.89
N ASN A 153 -23.74 14.35 25.78
CA ASN A 153 -25.03 14.48 26.43
C ASN A 153 -26.17 13.85 25.65
N VAL A 154 -26.04 13.81 24.34
CA VAL A 154 -27.08 13.34 23.41
C VAL A 154 -26.52 12.29 22.44
N ALA A 155 -27.40 11.40 21.99
CA ALA A 155 -27.08 10.47 20.91
C ALA A 155 -27.21 11.17 19.56
N THR A 156 -26.32 10.81 18.63
CA THR A 156 -26.34 11.26 17.25
C THR A 156 -26.65 10.13 16.28
N THR A 157 -27.02 10.46 15.05
CA THR A 157 -27.10 9.52 13.93
C THR A 157 -26.06 9.90 12.87
N ALA A 158 -26.02 9.18 11.76
CA ALA A 158 -25.16 9.56 10.63
C ALA A 158 -25.52 10.93 10.02
N LEU A 159 -26.76 11.37 10.16
CA LEU A 159 -27.30 12.55 9.48
C LEU A 159 -27.82 13.64 10.44
N THR A 160 -27.84 13.38 11.75
CA THR A 160 -28.43 14.34 12.72
C THR A 160 -27.62 14.43 14.00
N VAL A 161 -27.53 15.64 14.54
CA VAL A 161 -26.96 15.97 15.84
C VAL A 161 -28.05 16.73 16.67
N PRO A 162 -28.99 16.01 17.31
CA PRO A 162 -30.13 16.59 18.01
C PRO A 162 -29.74 17.00 19.43
N PHE A 163 -29.34 18.24 19.65
CA PHE A 163 -28.95 18.75 20.98
C PHE A 163 -30.09 18.80 21.98
N GLY A 164 -31.35 18.87 21.52
CA GLY A 164 -32.51 19.01 22.38
C GLY A 164 -32.64 20.41 22.99
N GLU A 165 -33.26 20.50 24.19
CA GLU A 165 -33.38 21.76 24.91
C GLU A 165 -32.03 22.20 25.48
N LEU A 166 -31.67 23.45 25.23
CA LEU A 166 -30.43 24.06 25.68
C LEU A 166 -30.68 24.93 26.91
N THR A 167 -29.79 24.82 27.90
CA THR A 167 -29.81 25.65 29.11
C THR A 167 -28.73 26.73 29.01
N ILE A 168 -29.10 27.97 29.22
CA ILE A 168 -28.18 29.12 29.23
C ILE A 168 -27.05 28.87 30.23
N GLY A 169 -25.83 29.15 29.83
CA GLY A 169 -24.63 28.97 30.66
C GLY A 169 -24.18 27.53 30.87
N SER A 170 -24.72 26.59 30.12
CA SER A 170 -24.35 25.17 30.16
C SER A 170 -23.97 24.66 28.78
N PHE A 171 -22.93 23.83 28.73
CA PHE A 171 -22.56 23.10 27.50
C PHE A 171 -23.39 21.84 27.28
N VAL A 172 -23.81 21.63 26.06
CA VAL A 172 -24.27 20.31 25.57
C VAL A 172 -23.27 19.80 24.55
N ASN A 173 -22.83 18.56 24.73
CA ASN A 173 -21.82 17.90 23.90
C ASN A 173 -22.45 16.75 23.11
N ALA A 174 -22.09 16.63 21.87
CA ALA A 174 -22.46 15.53 20.97
C ALA A 174 -21.24 15.08 20.15
N ALA A 175 -21.27 13.91 19.54
CA ALA A 175 -20.19 13.50 18.67
C ALA A 175 -20.67 12.57 17.57
N GLN A 176 -20.02 12.65 16.43
CA GLN A 176 -20.12 11.69 15.32
C GLN A 176 -18.74 11.11 15.03
N ARG A 177 -18.71 9.92 14.43
CA ARG A 177 -17.49 9.28 13.97
C ARG A 177 -17.41 9.28 12.45
N LEU A 178 -16.35 9.85 11.91
CA LEU A 178 -16.04 9.87 10.50
C LEU A 178 -14.96 8.81 10.23
N THR A 179 -15.19 7.94 9.25
CA THR A 179 -14.26 6.87 8.91
C THR A 179 -13.88 6.93 7.44
N VAL A 180 -12.59 6.83 7.14
CA VAL A 180 -12.02 6.80 5.78
C VAL A 180 -11.24 5.51 5.56
N THR A 181 -11.46 4.90 4.39
CA THR A 181 -10.66 3.80 3.85
C THR A 181 -10.23 4.16 2.44
N THR A 182 -8.97 3.99 2.09
CA THR A 182 -8.49 4.28 0.73
C THR A 182 -7.24 3.48 0.39
N ASN A 183 -7.12 3.10 -0.89
CA ASN A 183 -5.90 2.55 -1.48
C ASN A 183 -5.06 3.61 -2.23
N ALA A 184 -5.37 4.89 -2.07
CA ALA A 184 -4.62 5.99 -2.65
C ALA A 184 -3.22 6.09 -2.01
N ILE A 185 -2.17 6.07 -2.83
CA ILE A 185 -0.78 6.15 -2.36
C ILE A 185 -0.47 7.51 -1.72
N GLY A 186 -1.08 8.59 -2.21
CA GLY A 186 -0.99 9.93 -1.64
C GLY A 186 -1.96 10.18 -0.49
N GLY A 187 -2.72 9.14 -0.06
CA GLY A 187 -3.64 9.22 1.06
C GLY A 187 -4.92 9.98 0.77
N TYR A 188 -5.42 10.70 1.78
CA TYR A 188 -6.70 11.43 1.70
C TYR A 188 -6.68 12.70 2.53
N THR A 189 -7.64 13.58 2.23
CA THR A 189 -7.97 14.78 3.03
C THR A 189 -9.47 14.84 3.26
N VAL A 190 -9.88 15.15 4.50
CA VAL A 190 -11.29 15.42 4.85
C VAL A 190 -11.43 16.87 5.25
N THR A 191 -12.38 17.56 4.61
CA THR A 191 -12.74 18.94 4.91
C THR A 191 -14.13 19.03 5.50
N ALA A 192 -14.40 20.11 6.25
CA ALA A 192 -15.70 20.44 6.82
C ALA A 192 -16.02 21.92 6.64
N ALA A 193 -17.31 22.20 6.44
CA ALA A 193 -17.88 23.54 6.45
C ALA A 193 -19.34 23.45 6.89
N GLU A 194 -19.89 24.54 7.39
CA GLU A 194 -21.32 24.71 7.59
C GLU A 194 -21.92 25.63 6.51
N ASN A 195 -23.20 25.45 6.25
CA ASN A 195 -23.88 26.26 5.25
C ASN A 195 -24.12 27.73 5.72
N ASP A 196 -24.34 27.92 7.00
CA ASP A 196 -24.56 29.16 7.72
C ASP A 196 -24.50 28.88 9.22
N GLN A 197 -24.43 29.86 10.09
CA GLN A 197 -24.60 29.69 11.54
C GLN A 197 -25.98 29.09 11.87
N LEU A 198 -26.13 28.55 13.09
CA LEU A 198 -27.45 28.02 13.50
C LEU A 198 -28.50 29.12 13.54
N GLY A 199 -29.34 29.12 12.51
CA GLY A 199 -30.45 30.08 12.37
C GLY A 199 -31.74 29.57 13.01
N ARG A 200 -32.50 30.47 13.70
CA ARG A 200 -33.82 30.17 14.25
C ARG A 200 -34.80 29.91 13.09
N GLU A 201 -35.49 28.77 13.10
CA GLU A 201 -36.46 28.40 12.07
C GLU A 201 -35.87 28.48 10.64
N ALA A 202 -34.61 28.03 10.48
CA ALA A 202 -33.84 28.09 9.24
C ALA A 202 -33.66 29.50 8.65
N ASN A 203 -33.81 30.57 9.46
CA ASN A 203 -33.50 31.91 9.00
C ASN A 203 -32.00 32.05 8.74
N ALA A 204 -31.64 32.71 7.64
CA ALA A 204 -30.27 33.04 7.33
C ALA A 204 -29.67 33.98 8.39
N CYS A 205 -28.40 33.76 8.73
CA CYS A 205 -27.62 34.57 9.62
C CYS A 205 -26.81 35.58 8.82
N ALA A 206 -27.05 36.85 9.02
CA ALA A 206 -26.60 37.92 8.12
C ALA A 206 -25.09 38.21 8.18
N THR A 207 -24.36 37.74 9.20
CA THR A 207 -22.93 38.00 9.38
C THR A 207 -22.33 36.99 10.32
N ASP A 208 -21.23 36.38 9.91
CA ASP A 208 -20.42 35.48 10.72
C ASP A 208 -20.01 36.13 12.06
N GLY A 209 -20.13 35.35 13.14
CA GLY A 209 -19.78 35.78 14.49
C GLY A 209 -20.69 36.85 15.11
N SER A 210 -21.76 37.30 14.44
CA SER A 210 -22.69 38.28 14.96
C SER A 210 -23.75 37.67 15.86
N ALA A 211 -23.75 38.04 17.15
CA ALA A 211 -24.83 37.70 18.06
C ALA A 211 -26.12 38.38 17.59
N SER A 212 -27.02 37.58 17.03
CA SER A 212 -28.38 37.98 16.69
C SER A 212 -29.36 37.29 17.63
N ILE A 213 -30.53 37.90 17.86
CA ILE A 213 -31.60 37.23 18.61
C ILE A 213 -32.13 35.97 17.92
N THR A 214 -31.90 35.85 16.60
CA THR A 214 -32.37 34.76 15.75
C THR A 214 -31.26 33.84 15.28
N CYS A 215 -30.01 34.14 15.61
CA CYS A 215 -28.83 33.29 15.26
C CYS A 215 -28.05 32.94 16.51
N LEU A 216 -27.69 31.67 16.61
CA LEU A 216 -26.76 31.19 17.61
C LEU A 216 -25.36 31.28 16.99
N VAL A 217 -24.54 32.16 17.54
CA VAL A 217 -23.19 32.42 17.02
C VAL A 217 -22.31 31.20 17.07
N ASP A 218 -21.25 31.18 16.28
CA ASP A 218 -20.16 30.24 16.40
C ASP A 218 -19.41 30.44 17.71
N ALA A 219 -18.61 29.43 18.10
CA ALA A 219 -17.88 29.42 19.37
C ALA A 219 -17.17 30.75 19.61
N SER A 220 -17.70 31.55 20.52
CA SER A 220 -17.27 32.95 20.77
C SER A 220 -16.05 33.04 21.69
N VAL A 221 -15.41 31.92 22.06
CA VAL A 221 -14.23 31.94 22.91
C VAL A 221 -13.11 32.73 22.24
N THR A 222 -12.49 33.63 23.00
CA THR A 222 -11.44 34.53 22.50
C THR A 222 -10.33 33.75 21.80
N GLY A 223 -10.07 34.08 20.54
CA GLY A 223 -9.06 33.48 19.71
C GLY A 223 -9.52 32.25 18.90
N ALA A 224 -10.77 31.80 19.06
CA ALA A 224 -11.34 30.79 18.17
C ALA A 224 -11.82 31.43 16.85
N SER A 225 -11.62 30.70 15.76
CA SER A 225 -12.15 30.95 14.42
C SER A 225 -12.24 29.63 13.65
N HIS A 226 -12.70 29.65 12.42
CA HIS A 226 -12.64 28.48 11.55
C HIS A 226 -11.19 28.02 11.26
N THR A 227 -10.20 28.92 11.37
CA THR A 227 -8.77 28.59 11.16
C THR A 227 -7.99 28.38 12.46
N THR A 228 -8.41 28.96 13.56
CA THR A 228 -7.67 28.98 14.83
C THR A 228 -8.49 28.33 15.94
N ALA A 229 -7.85 27.46 16.73
CA ALA A 229 -8.48 26.80 17.88
C ALA A 229 -8.19 27.56 19.18
N ALA A 230 -9.16 27.58 20.10
CA ALA A 230 -9.02 28.11 21.45
C ALA A 230 -9.63 27.19 22.50
N ASP A 231 -9.20 27.32 23.79
CA ASP A 231 -9.73 26.48 24.89
C ASP A 231 -11.10 26.94 25.34
N TRP A 232 -12.14 26.17 25.06
CA TRP A 232 -13.52 26.53 25.30
C TRP A 232 -14.13 25.81 26.51
N THR A 233 -13.97 26.39 27.66
CA THR A 233 -14.31 25.82 28.97
C THR A 233 -15.38 26.54 29.76
N ASN A 234 -15.82 27.73 29.30
CA ASN A 234 -16.80 28.55 30.02
C ASN A 234 -18.02 28.92 29.14
N ALA A 235 -19.14 28.20 29.34
CA ALA A 235 -20.36 28.37 28.57
C ALA A 235 -21.07 29.71 28.84
N SER A 236 -20.97 30.24 30.06
CA SER A 236 -21.65 31.50 30.44
C SER A 236 -20.99 32.73 29.81
N THR A 237 -19.66 32.70 29.69
CA THR A 237 -18.90 33.83 29.13
C THR A 237 -18.84 33.74 27.61
N TYR A 238 -18.74 32.52 27.07
CA TYR A 238 -18.52 32.26 25.66
C TYR A 238 -19.60 31.30 25.14
N PRO A 239 -20.81 31.82 24.83
CA PRO A 239 -21.80 30.98 24.12
C PRO A 239 -21.39 30.70 22.70
N GLY A 240 -22.09 29.78 22.03
CA GLY A 240 -21.88 29.51 20.62
C GLY A 240 -21.98 28.04 20.26
N PHE A 241 -21.62 27.74 19.01
CA PHE A 241 -21.52 26.42 18.43
C PHE A 241 -20.11 26.20 17.85
N GLY A 242 -19.56 25.03 18.02
CA GLY A 242 -18.25 24.72 17.47
C GLY A 242 -17.87 23.23 17.66
N TYR A 243 -16.69 22.88 17.23
CA TYR A 243 -16.28 21.49 17.24
C TYR A 243 -14.84 21.29 17.72
N SER A 244 -14.56 20.06 18.08
CA SER A 244 -13.24 19.55 18.39
C SER A 244 -13.02 18.17 17.77
N LEU A 245 -11.77 17.67 17.78
CA LEU A 245 -11.38 16.43 17.15
C LEU A 245 -10.63 15.50 18.11
N SER A 246 -10.87 14.20 17.96
CA SER A 246 -10.03 13.16 18.55
C SER A 246 -9.87 11.97 17.61
N SER A 247 -8.67 11.41 17.51
CA SER A 247 -8.46 10.17 16.80
C SER A 247 -9.14 9.01 17.53
N ALA A 248 -9.83 8.15 16.79
CA ALA A 248 -10.53 6.99 17.35
C ALA A 248 -9.94 5.66 16.86
N VAL A 249 -9.55 5.56 15.59
CA VAL A 249 -8.93 4.38 14.99
C VAL A 249 -7.87 4.82 13.98
N GLY A 250 -6.81 4.03 13.85
CA GLY A 250 -5.72 4.32 12.93
C GLY A 250 -4.81 5.44 13.41
N SER A 251 -4.18 6.12 12.48
CA SER A 251 -3.27 7.23 12.78
C SER A 251 -3.49 8.41 11.81
N PRO A 252 -4.71 8.95 11.73
CA PRO A 252 -4.95 10.14 10.95
C PRO A 252 -4.21 11.34 11.55
N THR A 253 -3.75 12.25 10.72
CA THR A 253 -3.21 13.53 11.16
C THR A 253 -4.37 14.50 11.34
N LEU A 254 -4.67 14.85 12.59
CA LEU A 254 -5.66 15.89 12.92
C LEU A 254 -5.04 17.26 12.69
N VAL A 255 -5.83 18.21 12.15
CA VAL A 255 -5.38 19.62 12.03
C VAL A 255 -5.27 20.29 13.40
N PHE A 256 -6.11 19.87 14.34
CA PHE A 256 -6.02 20.19 15.76
C PHE A 256 -6.68 19.07 16.57
N ALA A 257 -6.32 18.94 17.85
CA ALA A 257 -6.92 17.98 18.76
C ALA A 257 -7.52 18.69 19.98
N TYR A 258 -8.54 18.10 20.61
CA TYR A 258 -9.23 18.67 21.77
C TYR A 258 -8.28 19.07 22.92
N ASN A 259 -7.18 18.31 23.09
CA ASN A 259 -6.21 18.49 24.17
C ASN A 259 -4.86 19.08 23.71
N GLU A 260 -4.81 19.69 22.53
CA GLU A 260 -3.57 20.31 22.05
C GLU A 260 -3.11 21.43 23.01
N SER A 261 -1.80 21.60 23.12
CA SER A 261 -1.22 22.65 23.97
C SER A 261 -1.73 22.65 25.42
N SER A 262 -2.02 21.45 25.97
CA SER A 262 -2.55 21.26 27.34
C SER A 262 -3.93 21.88 27.57
N ARG A 263 -4.71 22.12 26.53
CA ARG A 263 -6.10 22.60 26.62
C ARG A 263 -7.04 21.51 27.14
N THR A 264 -8.14 21.90 27.74
CA THR A 264 -9.19 20.99 28.23
C THR A 264 -10.14 20.60 27.10
N PHE A 265 -10.55 21.59 26.31
CA PHE A 265 -11.39 21.40 25.12
C PHE A 265 -11.03 22.44 24.07
N SER A 266 -10.00 22.16 23.30
CA SER A 266 -9.64 23.00 22.16
C SER A 266 -10.74 22.92 21.12
N ALA A 267 -11.29 24.04 20.69
CA ALA A 267 -12.41 24.13 19.75
C ALA A 267 -12.10 25.09 18.61
N LYS A 268 -12.66 24.82 17.45
CA LYS A 268 -12.78 25.73 16.31
C LYS A 268 -14.25 25.98 15.99
N GLN A 269 -14.50 27.07 15.26
CA GLN A 269 -15.73 27.29 14.51
C GLN A 269 -15.71 26.44 13.24
N PHE A 270 -16.85 26.07 12.69
CA PHE A 270 -16.91 25.62 11.30
C PHE A 270 -16.70 26.82 10.37
N ALA A 271 -16.21 26.54 9.16
CA ALA A 271 -16.16 27.58 8.13
C ALA A 271 -17.58 27.83 7.61
N ASP A 272 -18.02 29.06 7.67
CA ASP A 272 -19.36 29.51 7.23
C ASP A 272 -19.34 29.85 5.73
N LEU A 273 -19.99 28.99 4.92
CA LEU A 273 -20.08 29.21 3.48
C LEU A 273 -20.90 30.43 3.09
N ALA A 274 -21.93 30.82 3.89
CA ALA A 274 -22.72 32.00 3.64
C ALA A 274 -21.92 33.29 3.86
N ALA A 275 -20.96 33.26 4.78
CA ALA A 275 -20.00 34.35 5.01
C ALA A 275 -18.89 34.39 3.96
N GLY A 276 -18.82 33.39 3.04
CA GLY A 276 -17.78 33.30 2.02
C GLY A 276 -16.49 32.62 2.50
N GLU A 277 -16.51 31.97 3.64
CA GLU A 277 -15.38 31.19 4.15
C GLU A 277 -15.22 29.89 3.39
N LEU A 278 -13.99 29.38 3.30
CA LEU A 278 -13.70 28.14 2.59
C LEU A 278 -13.65 26.96 3.53
N ALA A 279 -14.21 25.83 3.09
CA ALA A 279 -14.14 24.56 3.83
C ALA A 279 -12.72 24.27 4.32
N GLN A 280 -12.60 23.94 5.61
CA GLN A 280 -11.31 23.71 6.25
C GLN A 280 -11.00 22.23 6.34
N THR A 281 -9.73 21.88 6.11
CA THR A 281 -9.24 20.52 6.41
C THR A 281 -9.39 20.25 7.91
N ILE A 282 -9.98 19.11 8.26
CA ILE A 282 -10.13 18.69 9.65
C ILE A 282 -9.20 17.52 10.01
N PHE A 283 -9.01 16.58 9.11
CA PHE A 283 -7.99 15.55 9.23
C PHE A 283 -7.57 15.01 7.87
N GLN A 284 -6.40 14.38 7.83
CA GLN A 284 -5.80 13.84 6.61
C GLN A 284 -4.83 12.71 6.90
N ARG A 285 -4.38 12.04 5.84
CA ARG A 285 -3.28 11.09 5.85
C ARG A 285 -2.58 11.09 4.50
N SER A 286 -1.27 10.90 4.48
CA SER A 286 -0.44 10.92 3.26
C SER A 286 -0.11 9.51 2.72
N THR A 287 -0.83 8.47 3.15
CA THR A 287 -0.61 7.08 2.75
C THR A 287 -1.92 6.32 2.69
N VAL A 288 -1.89 5.13 2.11
CA VAL A 288 -3.03 4.19 2.14
C VAL A 288 -3.48 3.89 3.57
N THR A 289 -4.77 3.63 3.75
CA THR A 289 -5.33 3.18 5.03
C THR A 289 -6.46 2.19 4.85
N ALA A 290 -6.45 1.14 5.67
CA ALA A 290 -7.56 0.20 5.76
C ALA A 290 -8.72 0.76 6.60
N SER A 291 -8.43 1.64 7.57
CA SER A 291 -9.43 2.35 8.36
C SER A 291 -8.76 3.42 9.20
N ASP A 292 -9.10 4.67 8.96
CA ASP A 292 -8.86 5.77 9.89
C ASP A 292 -10.21 6.30 10.37
N ALA A 293 -10.36 6.52 11.67
CA ALA A 293 -11.58 7.07 12.23
C ALA A 293 -11.27 8.23 13.18
N VAL A 294 -12.05 9.31 13.04
CA VAL A 294 -11.97 10.53 13.84
C VAL A 294 -13.33 10.82 14.46
N ASN A 295 -13.36 11.10 15.73
CA ASN A 295 -14.54 11.67 16.36
C ASN A 295 -14.54 13.19 16.14
N VAL A 296 -15.60 13.69 15.56
CA VAL A 296 -15.93 15.13 15.54
C VAL A 296 -16.86 15.37 16.71
N CYS A 297 -16.40 16.13 17.68
CA CYS A 297 -17.11 16.43 18.91
C CYS A 297 -17.68 17.83 18.84
N TYR A 298 -18.97 17.92 18.80
CA TYR A 298 -19.71 19.19 18.77
C TYR A 298 -19.97 19.67 20.19
N ARG A 299 -19.90 20.97 20.38
CA ARG A 299 -20.25 21.62 21.62
C ARG A 299 -21.13 22.86 21.33
N ILE A 300 -22.16 23.03 22.11
CA ILE A 300 -23.08 24.15 21.97
C ILE A 300 -23.44 24.76 23.35
N ALA A 301 -23.58 26.06 23.39
CA ALA A 301 -24.11 26.79 24.56
C ALA A 301 -24.88 28.01 24.06
N PRO A 302 -26.17 28.23 24.46
CA PRO A 302 -26.92 29.39 24.02
C PRO A 302 -26.52 30.64 24.80
N ALA A 303 -26.59 31.80 24.15
CA ALA A 303 -26.50 33.09 24.82
C ALA A 303 -27.82 33.44 25.51
N ALA A 304 -27.77 34.26 26.55
CA ALA A 304 -28.97 34.75 27.24
C ALA A 304 -29.87 35.60 26.33
N THR A 305 -29.34 36.11 25.23
CA THR A 305 -30.03 36.94 24.24
C THR A 305 -30.64 36.16 23.07
N ASN A 306 -30.38 34.85 22.96
CA ASN A 306 -30.99 34.05 21.91
C ASN A 306 -32.52 33.93 22.16
N ALA A 307 -33.32 34.16 21.12
CA ALA A 307 -34.77 33.99 21.19
C ALA A 307 -35.15 32.52 21.35
N ALA A 308 -36.22 32.25 22.07
CA ALA A 308 -36.76 30.89 22.13
C ALA A 308 -37.21 30.40 20.74
N GLY A 309 -36.91 29.18 20.38
CA GLY A 309 -37.25 28.55 19.08
C GLY A 309 -36.32 27.39 18.72
N ASN A 310 -36.55 26.82 17.56
CA ASN A 310 -35.70 25.80 16.99
C ASN A 310 -34.60 26.45 16.16
N TYR A 311 -33.37 25.98 16.34
CA TYR A 311 -32.20 26.45 15.62
C TYR A 311 -31.62 25.29 14.81
N GLU A 312 -31.24 25.53 13.57
CA GLU A 312 -30.65 24.50 12.68
C GLU A 312 -29.64 25.09 11.70
N ASN A 313 -28.65 24.24 11.31
CA ASN A 313 -27.76 24.46 10.20
C ASN A 313 -27.39 23.09 9.60
N TYR A 314 -26.60 23.08 8.54
CA TYR A 314 -26.11 21.87 7.88
C TYR A 314 -24.59 21.89 7.80
N ILE A 315 -23.96 20.81 8.24
CA ILE A 315 -22.51 20.62 8.15
C ILE A 315 -22.22 19.68 6.98
N VAL A 316 -21.36 20.10 6.08
CA VAL A 316 -20.91 19.33 4.91
C VAL A 316 -19.51 18.82 5.14
N TYR A 317 -19.33 17.52 4.98
CA TYR A 317 -18.02 16.85 4.99
C TYR A 317 -17.68 16.37 3.59
N THR A 318 -16.43 16.64 3.16
CA THR A 318 -15.91 16.16 1.87
C THR A 318 -14.63 15.39 2.09
N ALA A 319 -14.56 14.16 1.57
CA ALA A 319 -13.36 13.35 1.59
C ALA A 319 -12.81 13.23 0.16
N SER A 320 -11.54 13.55 -0.03
CA SER A 320 -10.82 13.47 -1.30
C SER A 320 -9.59 12.60 -1.15
N ALA A 321 -9.35 11.70 -2.12
CA ALA A 321 -8.17 10.84 -2.16
C ALA A 321 -7.20 11.28 -3.26
N THR A 322 -5.90 11.09 -3.03
CA THR A 322 -4.82 11.42 -3.97
C THR A 322 -4.16 10.12 -4.45
N PHE A 323 -4.45 9.72 -5.69
CA PHE A 323 -3.95 8.48 -6.32
C PHE A 323 -2.64 8.70 -7.08
#